data_bcc72278c7739f114ee487224cbeb9ee
#
_entry.id   bcc72278c7739f114ee487224cbeb9ee
#
_cell.length_a   1.000
_cell.length_b   1.000
_cell.length_c   1.000
_cell.angle_alpha   90.00
_cell.angle_beta   90.00
_cell.angle_gamma   90.00
#
_symmetry.space_group_name_H-M   'P 1'
#
loop_
_entity.id
_entity.type
_entity.pdbx_description
1 polymer ?
#
loop_
_entity_poly.entity_id
_entity_poly.type
_entity_poly.pdbx_seq_one_letter_code
_entity_poly.pdbx_strand_id
1 'polypeptide(L)'
;MTSKKAAFIVLLVLASVVSAWPQFQGKISGRVLDPAGAPVEKAEVSIVSQKTSSVRYDLKTDKEGRFLQIGLMPGYYMITVKKTGFVSASKETHVGVAGEEVFEITLKSAAGEAEKSYSAADKAFLKGNKLFAEQKFDEAAAAYGEAIGLDPANWAYRLNLGLAHKKAGQTEAALAEFRKAVELNPESYSANKETGESLAKADQFVEAKPFYEKAAGLSPDDPDAHYNLGVCLVNVGESEAALPRFQKAVELKSDYADAYYQMGTILIGQNKAPEAIASLERFLALAPEHEKAGIARQLLEFLKK
;
A
#
# COMPACT_ATOMS: atom_id res chain seq x y z
N MET A 1 -16.59 33.35 51.78
CA MET A 1 -15.27 33.19 51.14
C MET A 1 -15.00 31.71 51.02
N THR A 2 -15.43 31.08 49.98
CA THR A 2 -15.00 29.72 49.56
C THR A 2 -15.68 29.43 48.22
N SER A 3 -14.95 29.27 47.15
CA SER A 3 -15.35 28.63 45.90
C SER A 3 -14.74 29.31 44.66
N LYS A 4 -13.45 29.29 44.51
CA LYS A 4 -12.77 29.63 43.25
C LYS A 4 -11.47 28.83 42.97
N LYS A 5 -11.30 27.64 43.54
CA LYS A 5 -10.09 26.83 43.35
C LYS A 5 -10.29 25.45 42.71
N ALA A 6 -11.51 25.12 42.27
CA ALA A 6 -11.77 23.79 41.70
C ALA A 6 -11.85 23.75 40.14
N ALA A 7 -11.75 24.89 39.45
CA ALA A 7 -11.96 24.96 37.99
C ALA A 7 -10.67 24.93 37.15
N PHE A 8 -9.46 24.80 37.74
CA PHE A 8 -8.20 24.97 37.03
C PHE A 8 -7.41 23.66 36.78
N ILE A 9 -7.92 22.52 37.26
CA ILE A 9 -7.19 21.22 37.13
C ILE A 9 -7.74 20.34 35.98
N VAL A 10 -8.94 20.61 35.48
CA VAL A 10 -9.53 19.78 34.40
C VAL A 10 -9.06 20.19 32.98
N LEU A 11 -8.48 21.38 32.80
CA LEU A 11 -8.07 21.87 31.48
C LEU A 11 -6.62 21.46 31.08
N LEU A 12 -5.84 20.86 31.99
CA LEU A 12 -4.45 20.47 31.73
C LEU A 12 -4.28 19.01 31.33
N VAL A 13 -5.32 18.17 31.43
CA VAL A 13 -5.27 16.74 31.05
C VAL A 13 -5.74 16.51 29.61
N LEU A 14 -6.47 17.45 29.01
CA LEU A 14 -6.91 17.35 27.62
C LEU A 14 -5.91 17.88 26.58
N ALA A 15 -4.85 18.57 26.99
CA ALA A 15 -3.80 19.08 26.10
C ALA A 15 -2.66 18.08 25.82
N SER A 16 -2.62 16.96 26.53
CA SER A 16 -1.52 15.97 26.38
C SER A 16 -1.87 14.76 25.50
N VAL A 17 -3.08 14.68 24.95
CA VAL A 17 -3.50 13.55 24.09
C VAL A 17 -3.42 13.88 22.59
N VAL A 18 -3.21 15.14 22.22
CA VAL A 18 -3.17 15.56 20.79
C VAL A 18 -1.76 15.55 20.20
N SER A 19 -0.72 15.31 20.99
CA SER A 19 0.67 15.45 20.52
C SER A 19 1.39 14.14 20.16
N ALA A 20 0.71 12.98 20.15
CA ALA A 20 1.34 11.69 19.87
C ALA A 20 1.23 11.21 18.40
N TRP A 21 0.52 11.93 17.54
CA TRP A 21 0.29 11.52 16.15
C TRP A 21 1.29 12.02 15.09
N PRO A 22 2.17 13.03 15.32
CA PRO A 22 3.10 13.47 14.30
C PRO A 22 4.29 12.55 14.04
N GLN A 23 4.57 11.58 14.91
CA GLN A 23 5.81 10.80 14.85
C GLN A 23 5.82 9.68 13.81
N PHE A 24 4.66 9.34 13.23
CA PHE A 24 4.53 8.25 12.26
C PHE A 24 4.16 8.71 10.85
N GLN A 25 4.15 10.01 10.61
CA GLN A 25 3.76 10.56 9.31
C GLN A 25 4.99 10.85 8.47
N GLY A 26 5.01 10.27 7.28
CA GLY A 26 6.05 10.54 6.31
C GLY A 26 5.77 11.81 5.51
N LYS A 27 6.74 12.20 4.68
CA LYS A 27 6.63 13.32 3.76
C LYS A 27 7.18 12.97 2.38
N ILE A 28 6.59 13.57 1.37
CA ILE A 28 7.09 13.60 0.00
C ILE A 28 7.39 15.04 -0.34
N SER A 29 8.60 15.31 -0.77
CA SER A 29 9.00 16.60 -1.32
C SER A 29 9.66 16.40 -2.67
N GLY A 30 9.67 17.44 -3.49
CA GLY A 30 10.34 17.33 -4.76
C GLY A 30 10.44 18.63 -5.50
N ARG A 31 11.17 18.58 -6.61
CA ARG A 31 11.36 19.68 -7.54
C ARG A 31 11.01 19.23 -8.95
N VAL A 32 10.25 20.07 -9.63
CA VAL A 32 9.85 19.84 -11.02
C VAL A 32 10.64 20.79 -11.92
N LEU A 33 11.35 20.20 -12.87
CA LEU A 33 12.19 20.92 -13.83
C LEU A 33 11.68 20.71 -15.26
N ASP A 34 12.00 21.64 -16.12
CA ASP A 34 11.84 21.50 -17.56
C ASP A 34 13.06 20.77 -18.18
N PRO A 35 13.06 20.44 -19.48
CA PRO A 35 14.20 19.77 -20.14
C PRO A 35 15.51 20.57 -20.12
N ALA A 36 15.47 21.88 -19.89
CA ALA A 36 16.64 22.74 -19.77
C ALA A 36 17.15 22.86 -18.33
N GLY A 37 16.46 22.21 -17.37
CA GLY A 37 16.79 22.27 -15.94
C GLY A 37 16.19 23.48 -15.22
N ALA A 38 15.33 24.28 -15.88
CA ALA A 38 14.68 25.40 -15.24
C ALA A 38 13.46 24.93 -14.40
N PRO A 39 13.16 25.61 -13.27
CA PRO A 39 12.04 25.21 -12.41
C PRO A 39 10.69 25.47 -13.10
N VAL A 40 9.77 24.52 -12.94
CA VAL A 40 8.40 24.59 -13.48
C VAL A 40 7.44 25.05 -12.39
N GLU A 41 7.04 26.32 -12.42
CA GLU A 41 6.05 26.90 -11.49
C GLU A 41 4.63 26.43 -11.83
N LYS A 42 3.79 26.27 -10.80
CA LYS A 42 2.36 25.90 -10.92
C LYS A 42 2.12 24.61 -11.72
N ALA A 43 3.04 23.65 -11.67
CA ALA A 43 2.75 22.31 -12.12
C ALA A 43 1.80 21.64 -11.12
N GLU A 44 0.79 20.96 -11.63
CA GLU A 44 -0.14 20.17 -10.80
C GLU A 44 0.50 18.87 -10.39
N VAL A 45 0.60 18.65 -9.08
CA VAL A 45 1.17 17.44 -8.49
C VAL A 45 0.06 16.69 -7.77
N SER A 46 -0.24 15.49 -8.22
CA SER A 46 -1.20 14.58 -7.57
C SER A 46 -0.45 13.44 -6.93
N ILE A 47 -0.67 13.20 -5.64
CA ILE A 47 -0.08 12.10 -4.86
C ILE A 47 -1.23 11.19 -4.43
N VAL A 48 -1.27 9.97 -4.94
CA VAL A 48 -2.37 9.01 -4.72
C VAL A 48 -1.84 7.76 -4.04
N SER A 49 -2.47 7.37 -2.93
CA SER A 49 -2.13 6.12 -2.24
C SER A 49 -2.48 4.91 -3.11
N GLN A 50 -1.54 3.98 -3.24
CA GLN A 50 -1.77 2.71 -3.94
C GLN A 50 -2.59 1.72 -3.11
N LYS A 51 -2.68 1.94 -1.79
CA LYS A 51 -3.51 1.15 -0.88
C LYS A 51 -4.98 1.53 -0.96
N THR A 52 -5.26 2.85 -1.06
CA THR A 52 -6.62 3.40 -1.03
C THR A 52 -6.69 4.58 -1.98
N SER A 53 -7.26 4.38 -3.17
CA SER A 53 -7.34 5.40 -4.22
C SER A 53 -8.12 6.67 -3.83
N SER A 54 -8.93 6.61 -2.76
CA SER A 54 -9.61 7.77 -2.18
C SER A 54 -8.66 8.69 -1.41
N VAL A 55 -7.47 8.20 -0.99
CA VAL A 55 -6.45 9.05 -0.35
C VAL A 55 -5.62 9.70 -1.46
N ARG A 56 -5.92 10.96 -1.71
CA ARG A 56 -5.31 11.76 -2.76
C ARG A 56 -4.98 13.16 -2.23
N TYR A 57 -3.82 13.65 -2.63
CA TYR A 57 -3.36 15.01 -2.35
C TYR A 57 -3.06 15.71 -3.67
N ASP A 58 -3.65 16.88 -3.88
CA ASP A 58 -3.42 17.70 -5.08
C ASP A 58 -2.74 19.00 -4.68
N LEU A 59 -1.57 19.24 -5.25
CA LEU A 59 -0.66 20.32 -4.93
C LEU A 59 -0.30 21.09 -6.20
N LYS A 60 0.35 22.25 -6.02
CA LYS A 60 1.00 22.98 -7.12
C LYS A 60 2.43 23.31 -6.72
N THR A 61 3.34 23.26 -7.68
CA THR A 61 4.72 23.69 -7.46
C THR A 61 4.83 25.21 -7.28
N ASP A 62 5.77 25.64 -6.43
CA ASP A 62 6.13 27.03 -6.21
C ASP A 62 6.98 27.61 -7.38
N LYS A 63 7.48 28.86 -7.22
CA LYS A 63 8.31 29.53 -8.22
C LYS A 63 9.64 28.82 -8.48
N GLU A 64 10.17 28.14 -7.49
CA GLU A 64 11.38 27.32 -7.58
C GLU A 64 11.10 25.88 -8.04
N GLY A 65 9.87 25.59 -8.48
CA GLY A 65 9.43 24.29 -8.94
C GLY A 65 9.23 23.27 -7.83
N ARG A 66 9.23 23.66 -6.55
CA ARG A 66 9.17 22.76 -5.40
C ARG A 66 7.74 22.43 -5.01
N PHE A 67 7.54 21.23 -4.49
CA PHE A 67 6.32 20.82 -3.81
C PHE A 67 6.66 20.03 -2.53
N LEU A 68 5.74 20.05 -1.57
CA LEU A 68 5.86 19.34 -0.31
C LEU A 68 4.49 18.85 0.14
N GLN A 69 4.37 17.55 0.43
CA GLN A 69 3.25 16.94 1.13
C GLN A 69 3.76 16.28 2.40
N ILE A 70 3.20 16.66 3.52
CA ILE A 70 3.43 16.06 4.84
C ILE A 70 2.18 15.30 5.29
N GLY A 71 2.30 14.50 6.33
CA GLY A 71 1.15 13.81 6.91
C GLY A 71 0.76 12.54 6.15
N LEU A 72 1.71 11.94 5.43
CA LEU A 72 1.49 10.70 4.69
C LEU A 72 1.60 9.50 5.61
N MET A 73 0.63 8.59 5.51
CA MET A 73 0.75 7.29 6.15
C MET A 73 1.81 6.44 5.42
N PRO A 74 2.55 5.58 6.12
CA PRO A 74 3.47 4.65 5.46
C PRO A 74 2.78 3.83 4.37
N GLY A 75 3.42 3.69 3.21
CA GLY A 75 2.88 2.96 2.07
C GLY A 75 3.37 3.47 0.72
N TYR A 76 2.87 2.82 -0.33
CA TYR A 76 3.17 3.20 -1.71
C TYR A 76 2.26 4.31 -2.22
N TYR A 77 2.85 5.25 -2.93
CA TYR A 77 2.17 6.39 -3.53
C TYR A 77 2.57 6.56 -4.99
N MET A 78 1.58 6.85 -5.83
CA MET A 78 1.82 7.31 -7.19
C MET A 78 1.83 8.83 -7.21
N ILE A 79 2.95 9.42 -7.60
CA ILE A 79 3.10 10.85 -7.82
C ILE A 79 2.90 11.10 -9.31
N THR A 80 1.95 11.96 -9.67
CA THR A 80 1.72 12.37 -11.06
C THR A 80 1.87 13.87 -11.16
N VAL A 81 2.72 14.34 -12.07
CA VAL A 81 2.95 15.76 -12.34
C VAL A 81 2.40 16.10 -13.70
N LYS A 82 1.59 17.16 -13.77
CA LYS A 82 0.99 17.69 -15.00
C LYS A 82 1.27 19.19 -15.14
N LYS A 83 1.58 19.63 -16.36
CA LYS A 83 1.71 21.02 -16.70
C LYS A 83 1.38 21.21 -18.17
N THR A 84 0.60 22.25 -18.49
CA THR A 84 0.32 22.61 -19.89
C THR A 84 1.62 22.86 -20.65
N GLY A 85 1.76 22.27 -21.84
CA GLY A 85 2.97 22.33 -22.65
C GLY A 85 4.01 21.25 -22.33
N PHE A 86 3.73 20.37 -21.35
CA PHE A 86 4.59 19.25 -20.98
C PHE A 86 3.84 17.92 -20.97
N VAL A 87 4.56 16.83 -21.16
CA VAL A 87 4.06 15.48 -20.98
C VAL A 87 3.94 15.19 -19.49
N SER A 88 2.83 14.59 -19.08
CA SER A 88 2.64 14.16 -17.69
C SER A 88 3.68 13.12 -17.29
N ALA A 89 4.32 13.33 -16.14
CA ALA A 89 5.26 12.36 -15.56
C ALA A 89 4.63 11.69 -14.36
N SER A 90 4.83 10.37 -14.21
CA SER A 90 4.40 9.63 -13.04
C SER A 90 5.55 8.84 -12.44
N LYS A 91 5.60 8.74 -11.11
CA LYS A 91 6.60 7.99 -10.37
C LYS A 91 5.94 7.34 -9.16
N GLU A 92 6.19 6.05 -8.98
CA GLU A 92 5.83 5.34 -7.76
C GLU A 92 6.93 5.53 -6.71
N THR A 93 6.53 5.65 -5.45
CA THR A 93 7.44 5.74 -4.32
C THR A 93 6.86 5.08 -3.08
N HIS A 94 7.74 4.66 -2.18
CA HIS A 94 7.38 4.15 -0.87
C HIS A 94 7.73 5.19 0.20
N VAL A 95 6.76 5.53 1.03
CA VAL A 95 6.96 6.41 2.20
C VAL A 95 6.99 5.54 3.44
N GLY A 96 8.13 5.51 4.13
CA GLY A 96 8.31 4.81 5.41
C GLY A 96 7.75 5.60 6.60
N VAL A 97 7.82 4.97 7.78
CA VAL A 97 7.46 5.61 9.06
C VAL A 97 8.39 6.78 9.33
N ALA A 98 7.83 7.98 9.47
CA ALA A 98 8.59 9.25 9.58
C ALA A 98 9.61 9.45 8.42
N GLY A 99 9.43 8.74 7.31
CA GLY A 99 10.31 8.80 6.14
C GLY A 99 10.15 10.10 5.37
N GLU A 100 11.24 10.53 4.74
CA GLU A 100 11.24 11.62 3.76
C GLU A 100 11.69 11.09 2.43
N GLU A 101 10.83 11.26 1.41
CA GLU A 101 11.15 10.98 0.02
C GLU A 101 11.33 12.29 -0.74
N VAL A 102 12.51 12.44 -1.36
CA VAL A 102 12.86 13.65 -2.11
C VAL A 102 13.05 13.29 -3.58
N PHE A 103 12.38 14.04 -4.46
CA PHE A 103 12.41 13.80 -5.90
C PHE A 103 12.87 15.00 -6.69
N GLU A 104 13.53 14.70 -7.78
CA GLU A 104 13.64 15.61 -8.91
C GLU A 104 12.92 14.98 -10.10
N ILE A 105 11.96 15.70 -10.66
CA ILE A 105 11.14 15.24 -11.79
C ILE A 105 11.35 16.20 -12.94
N THR A 106 12.05 15.76 -13.99
CA THR A 106 12.20 16.53 -15.22
C THR A 106 11.03 16.20 -16.15
N LEU A 107 10.21 17.20 -16.46
CA LEU A 107 9.12 17.07 -17.43
C LEU A 107 9.69 17.14 -18.84
N LYS A 108 9.13 16.35 -19.75
CA LYS A 108 9.44 16.42 -21.16
C LYS A 108 8.52 17.43 -21.85
N SER A 109 9.05 18.24 -22.76
CA SER A 109 8.25 19.17 -23.53
C SER A 109 7.25 18.42 -24.43
N ALA A 110 5.99 18.86 -24.39
CA ALA A 110 4.96 18.30 -25.29
C ALA A 110 5.28 18.60 -26.76
N ALA A 111 5.92 19.73 -27.07
CA ALA A 111 6.37 20.04 -28.43
C ALA A 111 7.52 19.16 -28.89
N GLY A 112 8.45 18.77 -28.00
CA GLY A 112 9.53 17.85 -28.31
C GLY A 112 9.10 16.37 -28.34
N GLU A 113 7.94 16.03 -27.76
CA GLU A 113 7.38 14.67 -27.77
C GLU A 113 6.25 14.52 -28.81
N ALA A 114 5.71 15.60 -29.37
CA ALA A 114 4.85 15.51 -30.56
C ALA A 114 5.61 14.89 -31.76
N GLU A 115 6.92 14.97 -31.79
CA GLU A 115 7.78 14.23 -32.73
C GLU A 115 8.06 12.79 -32.28
N LYS A 116 8.06 12.48 -30.97
CA LYS A 116 8.06 11.11 -30.45
C LYS A 116 6.64 10.74 -30.05
N SER A 117 5.79 10.42 -31.05
CA SER A 117 4.47 9.87 -30.76
C SER A 117 4.63 8.73 -29.72
N TYR A 118 3.78 8.67 -28.69
CA TYR A 118 3.64 7.50 -27.84
C TYR A 118 3.74 6.25 -28.74
N SER A 119 4.57 5.28 -28.33
CA SER A 119 4.62 4.02 -29.06
C SER A 119 3.20 3.45 -29.19
N ALA A 120 2.98 2.63 -30.18
CA ALA A 120 1.68 1.96 -30.32
C ALA A 120 1.33 1.18 -29.03
N ALA A 121 2.35 0.60 -28.35
CA ALA A 121 2.20 -0.07 -27.06
C ALA A 121 1.69 0.88 -25.96
N ASP A 122 2.31 2.07 -25.85
CA ASP A 122 1.88 3.05 -24.83
C ASP A 122 0.44 3.52 -25.07
N LYS A 123 0.06 3.72 -26.33
CA LYS A 123 -1.32 4.10 -26.68
C LYS A 123 -2.33 3.02 -26.28
N ALA A 124 -2.02 1.76 -26.56
CA ALA A 124 -2.85 0.63 -26.17
C ALA A 124 -2.93 0.53 -24.62
N PHE A 125 -1.80 0.70 -23.92
CA PHE A 125 -1.76 0.69 -22.46
C PHE A 125 -2.59 1.83 -21.85
N LEU A 126 -2.45 3.06 -22.35
CA LEU A 126 -3.23 4.22 -21.87
C LEU A 126 -4.75 4.03 -22.14
N LYS A 127 -5.12 3.41 -23.27
CA LYS A 127 -6.50 3.01 -23.54
C LYS A 127 -6.99 2.02 -22.50
N GLY A 128 -6.19 1.01 -22.18
CA GLY A 128 -6.49 0.03 -21.12
C GLY A 128 -6.70 0.69 -19.77
N ASN A 129 -5.84 1.61 -19.36
CA ASN A 129 -5.98 2.37 -18.12
C ASN A 129 -7.28 3.17 -18.04
N LYS A 130 -7.69 3.79 -19.15
CA LYS A 130 -8.95 4.51 -19.23
C LYS A 130 -10.14 3.57 -19.06
N LEU A 131 -10.16 2.46 -19.79
CA LEU A 131 -11.22 1.45 -19.70
C LEU A 131 -11.31 0.81 -18.32
N PHE A 132 -10.17 0.56 -17.69
CA PHE A 132 -10.09 0.06 -16.31
C PHE A 132 -10.72 1.04 -15.32
N ALA A 133 -10.42 2.33 -15.45
CA ALA A 133 -11.02 3.39 -14.62
C ALA A 133 -12.55 3.50 -14.84
N GLU A 134 -13.03 3.20 -16.04
CA GLU A 134 -14.45 3.09 -16.39
C GLU A 134 -15.08 1.77 -15.95
N GLN A 135 -14.34 0.89 -15.25
CA GLN A 135 -14.75 -0.45 -14.80
C GLN A 135 -15.09 -1.43 -15.95
N LYS A 136 -14.64 -1.15 -17.16
CA LYS A 136 -14.76 -2.00 -18.34
C LYS A 136 -13.59 -2.98 -18.41
N PHE A 137 -13.59 -3.95 -17.50
CA PHE A 137 -12.41 -4.76 -17.22
C PHE A 137 -12.02 -5.68 -18.38
N ASP A 138 -12.98 -6.28 -19.09
CA ASP A 138 -12.69 -7.14 -20.25
C ASP A 138 -12.13 -6.32 -21.43
N GLU A 139 -12.66 -5.12 -21.66
CA GLU A 139 -12.15 -4.22 -22.70
C GLU A 139 -10.76 -3.69 -22.32
N ALA A 140 -10.52 -3.41 -21.03
CA ALA A 140 -9.21 -3.02 -20.51
C ALA A 140 -8.19 -4.15 -20.71
N ALA A 141 -8.57 -5.40 -20.42
CA ALA A 141 -7.73 -6.59 -20.64
C ALA A 141 -7.35 -6.73 -22.11
N ALA A 142 -8.29 -6.55 -23.03
CA ALA A 142 -7.99 -6.58 -24.47
C ALA A 142 -6.96 -5.50 -24.87
N ALA A 143 -7.11 -4.27 -24.35
CA ALA A 143 -6.19 -3.18 -24.64
C ALA A 143 -4.79 -3.40 -24.03
N TYR A 144 -4.70 -3.96 -22.82
CA TYR A 144 -3.41 -4.36 -22.24
C TYR A 144 -2.78 -5.52 -23.01
N GLY A 145 -3.58 -6.47 -23.48
CA GLY A 145 -3.11 -7.55 -24.36
C GLY A 145 -2.52 -7.03 -25.67
N GLU A 146 -3.13 -6.01 -26.27
CA GLU A 146 -2.58 -5.30 -27.44
C GLU A 146 -1.22 -4.65 -27.11
N ALA A 147 -1.11 -3.97 -25.95
CA ALA A 147 0.16 -3.37 -25.51
C ALA A 147 1.27 -4.41 -25.33
N ILE A 148 0.96 -5.58 -24.75
CA ILE A 148 1.89 -6.71 -24.57
C ILE A 148 2.31 -7.29 -25.93
N GLY A 149 1.40 -7.36 -26.89
CA GLY A 149 1.74 -7.82 -28.26
C GLY A 149 2.76 -6.91 -28.95
N LEU A 150 2.73 -5.63 -28.64
CA LEU A 150 3.63 -4.61 -29.19
C LEU A 150 4.96 -4.47 -28.42
N ASP A 151 4.92 -4.67 -27.11
CA ASP A 151 6.10 -4.67 -26.22
C ASP A 151 5.95 -5.77 -25.15
N PRO A 152 6.34 -7.01 -25.44
CA PRO A 152 6.16 -8.15 -24.55
C PRO A 152 7.09 -8.14 -23.34
N ALA A 153 8.14 -7.30 -23.31
CA ALA A 153 9.09 -7.21 -22.23
C ALA A 153 8.64 -6.29 -21.08
N ASN A 154 7.57 -5.54 -21.28
CA ASN A 154 7.09 -4.60 -20.27
C ASN A 154 6.23 -5.31 -19.23
N TRP A 155 6.81 -5.53 -18.05
CA TRP A 155 6.14 -6.18 -16.92
C TRP A 155 4.89 -5.44 -16.43
N ALA A 156 4.87 -4.09 -16.55
CA ALA A 156 3.75 -3.30 -16.07
C ALA A 156 2.47 -3.54 -16.88
N TYR A 157 2.59 -3.84 -18.18
CA TYR A 157 1.43 -4.20 -18.99
C TYR A 157 0.82 -5.52 -18.53
N ARG A 158 1.67 -6.51 -18.20
CA ARG A 158 1.21 -7.81 -17.66
C ARG A 158 0.58 -7.67 -16.28
N LEU A 159 1.18 -6.86 -15.40
CA LEU A 159 0.59 -6.58 -14.09
C LEU A 159 -0.83 -5.99 -14.24
N ASN A 160 -0.98 -4.98 -15.12
CA ASN A 160 -2.28 -4.35 -15.34
C ASN A 160 -3.29 -5.27 -16.03
N LEU A 161 -2.85 -6.14 -16.95
CA LEU A 161 -3.69 -7.19 -17.54
C LEU A 161 -4.17 -8.15 -16.44
N GLY A 162 -3.29 -8.59 -15.55
CA GLY A 162 -3.64 -9.42 -14.40
C GLY A 162 -4.64 -8.74 -13.47
N LEU A 163 -4.48 -7.44 -13.21
CA LEU A 163 -5.44 -6.66 -12.41
C LEU A 163 -6.81 -6.56 -13.10
N ALA A 164 -6.84 -6.40 -14.42
CA ALA A 164 -8.09 -6.38 -15.19
C ALA A 164 -8.82 -7.74 -15.11
N HIS A 165 -8.08 -8.84 -15.30
CA HIS A 165 -8.63 -10.20 -15.12
C HIS A 165 -9.12 -10.44 -13.69
N LYS A 166 -8.36 -10.02 -12.66
CA LYS A 166 -8.76 -10.13 -11.25
C LYS A 166 -10.08 -9.40 -10.99
N LYS A 167 -10.25 -8.19 -11.55
CA LYS A 167 -11.48 -7.40 -11.42
C LYS A 167 -12.66 -7.97 -12.22
N ALA A 168 -12.39 -8.65 -13.33
CA ALA A 168 -13.39 -9.40 -14.11
C ALA A 168 -13.74 -10.78 -13.50
N GLY A 169 -13.13 -11.17 -12.36
CA GLY A 169 -13.36 -12.47 -11.73
C GLY A 169 -12.61 -13.64 -12.38
N GLN A 170 -11.71 -13.39 -13.31
CA GLN A 170 -10.95 -14.38 -14.09
C GLN A 170 -9.64 -14.72 -13.33
N THR A 171 -9.77 -15.44 -12.21
CA THR A 171 -8.69 -15.63 -11.22
C THR A 171 -7.45 -16.33 -11.80
N GLU A 172 -7.63 -17.40 -12.59
CA GLU A 172 -6.52 -18.16 -13.18
C GLU A 172 -5.76 -17.33 -14.21
N ALA A 173 -6.48 -16.58 -15.06
CA ALA A 173 -5.87 -15.68 -16.05
C ALA A 173 -5.07 -14.57 -15.33
N ALA A 174 -5.62 -14.00 -14.26
CA ALA A 174 -4.95 -13.00 -13.45
C ALA A 174 -3.61 -13.54 -12.87
N LEU A 175 -3.65 -14.72 -12.25
CA LEU A 175 -2.47 -15.35 -11.68
C LEU A 175 -1.39 -15.62 -12.74
N ALA A 176 -1.79 -16.09 -13.93
CA ALA A 176 -0.86 -16.33 -15.03
C ALA A 176 -0.12 -15.05 -15.44
N GLU A 177 -0.82 -13.93 -15.55
CA GLU A 177 -0.19 -12.65 -15.93
C GLU A 177 0.64 -12.04 -14.79
N PHE A 178 0.23 -12.20 -13.51
CA PHE A 178 1.05 -11.78 -12.37
C PHE A 178 2.37 -12.55 -12.29
N ARG A 179 2.36 -13.87 -12.50
CA ARG A 179 3.59 -14.69 -12.55
C ARG A 179 4.53 -14.19 -13.65
N LYS A 180 4.02 -13.91 -14.85
CA LYS A 180 4.83 -13.34 -15.94
C LYS A 180 5.37 -11.94 -15.62
N ALA A 181 4.60 -11.12 -14.90
CA ALA A 181 5.07 -9.82 -14.44
C ALA A 181 6.24 -9.95 -13.44
N VAL A 182 6.18 -10.94 -12.53
CA VAL A 182 7.29 -11.25 -11.61
C VAL A 182 8.51 -11.80 -12.36
N GLU A 183 8.33 -12.66 -13.36
CA GLU A 183 9.44 -13.17 -14.20
C GLU A 183 10.18 -12.03 -14.91
N LEU A 184 9.45 -11.04 -15.43
CA LEU A 184 10.03 -9.87 -16.11
C LEU A 184 10.62 -8.85 -15.13
N ASN A 185 10.06 -8.70 -13.95
CA ASN A 185 10.56 -7.81 -12.90
C ASN A 185 10.37 -8.42 -11.50
N PRO A 186 11.35 -9.23 -11.04
CA PRO A 186 11.30 -9.84 -9.72
C PRO A 186 11.30 -8.83 -8.55
N GLU A 187 11.75 -7.60 -8.78
CA GLU A 187 11.79 -6.53 -7.79
C GLU A 187 10.49 -5.70 -7.77
N SER A 188 9.45 -6.10 -8.49
CA SER A 188 8.14 -5.45 -8.40
C SER A 188 7.40 -5.91 -7.15
N TYR A 189 7.24 -5.01 -6.16
CA TYR A 189 6.39 -5.25 -4.99
C TYR A 189 4.98 -5.67 -5.38
N SER A 190 4.33 -4.88 -6.27
CA SER A 190 2.95 -5.12 -6.68
C SER A 190 2.78 -6.49 -7.36
N ALA A 191 3.70 -6.87 -8.26
CA ALA A 191 3.61 -8.16 -8.93
C ALA A 191 3.78 -9.34 -7.96
N ASN A 192 4.74 -9.26 -7.02
CA ASN A 192 4.92 -10.28 -5.99
C ASN A 192 3.70 -10.36 -5.06
N LYS A 193 3.20 -9.21 -4.56
CA LYS A 193 2.02 -9.15 -3.71
C LYS A 193 0.80 -9.77 -4.39
N GLU A 194 0.48 -9.33 -5.62
CA GLU A 194 -0.69 -9.84 -6.36
C GLU A 194 -0.59 -11.33 -6.68
N THR A 195 0.64 -11.82 -6.98
CA THR A 195 0.88 -13.25 -7.16
C THR A 195 0.63 -14.02 -5.87
N GLY A 196 1.19 -13.56 -4.74
CA GLY A 196 0.99 -14.16 -3.42
C GLY A 196 -0.48 -14.19 -3.00
N GLU A 197 -1.19 -13.06 -3.17
CA GLU A 197 -2.62 -12.97 -2.86
C GLU A 197 -3.48 -13.90 -3.73
N SER A 198 -3.17 -14.01 -5.02
CA SER A 198 -3.91 -14.89 -5.93
C SER A 198 -3.72 -16.36 -5.58
N LEU A 199 -2.49 -16.75 -5.24
CA LEU A 199 -2.17 -18.10 -4.78
C LEU A 199 -2.82 -18.42 -3.42
N ALA A 200 -2.77 -17.49 -2.47
CA ALA A 200 -3.40 -17.68 -1.16
C ALA A 200 -4.92 -17.81 -1.24
N LYS A 201 -5.57 -17.09 -2.16
CA LYS A 201 -7.01 -17.25 -2.44
C LYS A 201 -7.37 -18.62 -3.04
N ALA A 202 -6.42 -19.28 -3.67
CA ALA A 202 -6.55 -20.63 -4.19
C ALA A 202 -6.05 -21.69 -3.18
N ASP A 203 -5.87 -21.32 -1.90
CA ASP A 203 -5.30 -22.14 -0.82
C ASP A 203 -3.90 -22.71 -1.10
N GLN A 204 -3.19 -22.17 -2.10
CA GLN A 204 -1.84 -22.57 -2.50
C GLN A 204 -0.76 -21.84 -1.67
N PHE A 205 -0.84 -21.93 -0.35
CA PHE A 205 0.02 -21.15 0.57
C PHE A 205 1.50 -21.51 0.47
N VAL A 206 1.83 -22.77 0.17
CA VAL A 206 3.24 -23.18 -0.03
C VAL A 206 3.87 -22.44 -1.21
N GLU A 207 3.11 -22.28 -2.31
CA GLU A 207 3.57 -21.54 -3.47
C GLU A 207 3.51 -20.03 -3.26
N ALA A 208 2.56 -19.52 -2.44
CA ALA A 208 2.41 -18.10 -2.14
C ALA A 208 3.56 -17.55 -1.29
N LYS A 209 4.14 -18.39 -0.40
CA LYS A 209 5.14 -17.98 0.59
C LYS A 209 6.32 -17.20 0.00
N PRO A 210 7.05 -17.67 -1.03
CA PRO A 210 8.19 -16.95 -1.58
C PRO A 210 7.82 -15.56 -2.14
N PHE A 211 6.62 -15.39 -2.67
CA PHE A 211 6.15 -14.11 -3.17
C PHE A 211 5.83 -13.14 -2.04
N TYR A 212 5.22 -13.60 -0.95
CA TYR A 212 5.01 -12.78 0.24
C TYR A 212 6.31 -12.43 0.96
N GLU A 213 7.27 -13.35 1.02
CA GLU A 213 8.61 -13.07 1.56
C GLU A 213 9.30 -11.97 0.75
N LYS A 214 9.23 -12.07 -0.59
CA LYS A 214 9.80 -11.06 -1.48
C LYS A 214 9.10 -9.72 -1.32
N ALA A 215 7.77 -9.69 -1.27
CA ALA A 215 6.99 -8.47 -1.07
C ALA A 215 7.34 -7.80 0.28
N ALA A 216 7.40 -8.55 1.38
CA ALA A 216 7.78 -8.01 2.69
C ALA A 216 9.23 -7.52 2.73
N GLY A 217 10.14 -8.15 1.97
CA GLY A 217 11.52 -7.70 1.80
C GLY A 217 11.64 -6.40 0.99
N LEU A 218 10.81 -6.24 -0.04
CA LEU A 218 10.77 -5.04 -0.88
C LEU A 218 10.09 -3.85 -0.17
N SER A 219 9.17 -4.13 0.74
CA SER A 219 8.46 -3.11 1.52
C SER A 219 8.46 -3.44 3.01
N PRO A 220 9.61 -3.27 3.69
CA PRO A 220 9.74 -3.63 5.11
C PRO A 220 8.90 -2.77 6.06
N ASP A 221 8.39 -1.64 5.60
CA ASP A 221 7.54 -0.72 6.38
C ASP A 221 6.05 -0.84 6.02
N ASP A 222 5.66 -1.81 5.19
CA ASP A 222 4.24 -2.07 4.88
C ASP A 222 3.66 -3.08 5.87
N PRO A 223 2.73 -2.67 6.76
CA PRO A 223 2.11 -3.57 7.73
C PRO A 223 1.32 -4.70 7.06
N ASP A 224 0.73 -4.46 5.88
CA ASP A 224 -0.04 -5.48 5.15
C ASP A 224 0.87 -6.54 4.55
N ALA A 225 2.09 -6.18 4.11
CA ALA A 225 3.07 -7.15 3.64
C ALA A 225 3.48 -8.14 4.75
N HIS A 226 3.73 -7.63 5.95
CA HIS A 226 4.03 -8.46 7.12
C HIS A 226 2.82 -9.29 7.55
N TYR A 227 1.63 -8.71 7.59
CA TYR A 227 0.41 -9.43 7.93
C TYR A 227 0.14 -10.58 6.95
N ASN A 228 0.19 -10.34 5.65
CA ASN A 228 -0.05 -11.35 4.62
C ASN A 228 0.99 -12.49 4.67
N LEU A 229 2.26 -12.16 4.88
CA LEU A 229 3.30 -13.16 5.12
C LEU A 229 3.01 -13.96 6.39
N GLY A 230 2.60 -13.30 7.48
CA GLY A 230 2.23 -13.95 8.73
C GLY A 230 1.08 -14.96 8.54
N VAL A 231 0.01 -14.55 7.85
CA VAL A 231 -1.12 -15.43 7.51
C VAL A 231 -0.67 -16.61 6.66
N CYS A 232 0.17 -16.37 5.65
CA CYS A 232 0.72 -17.43 4.82
C CYS A 232 1.52 -18.44 5.66
N LEU A 233 2.41 -17.96 6.55
CA LEU A 233 3.21 -18.80 7.44
C LEU A 233 2.34 -19.67 8.38
N VAL A 234 1.25 -19.13 8.93
CA VAL A 234 0.28 -19.92 9.72
C VAL A 234 -0.30 -21.06 8.89
N ASN A 235 -0.73 -20.76 7.66
CA ASN A 235 -1.37 -21.75 6.78
C ASN A 235 -0.40 -22.84 6.29
N VAL A 236 0.90 -22.58 6.22
CA VAL A 236 1.92 -23.60 5.92
C VAL A 236 2.44 -24.31 7.19
N GLY A 237 1.86 -24.01 8.37
CA GLY A 237 2.23 -24.65 9.65
C GLY A 237 3.44 -24.05 10.35
N GLU A 238 3.96 -22.90 9.88
CA GLU A 238 5.14 -22.22 10.43
C GLU A 238 4.73 -21.10 11.42
N SER A 239 3.86 -21.42 12.38
CA SER A 239 3.28 -20.45 13.31
C SER A 239 4.33 -19.71 14.17
N GLU A 240 5.47 -20.35 14.47
CA GLU A 240 6.57 -19.70 15.20
C GLU A 240 7.20 -18.54 14.38
N ALA A 241 7.34 -18.74 13.07
CA ALA A 241 7.85 -17.73 12.16
C ALA A 241 6.79 -16.63 11.84
N ALA A 242 5.50 -16.97 11.99
CA ALA A 242 4.40 -16.02 11.76
C ALA A 242 4.30 -14.96 12.86
N LEU A 243 4.54 -15.31 14.13
CA LEU A 243 4.37 -14.39 15.26
C LEU A 243 5.19 -13.10 15.11
N PRO A 244 6.50 -13.11 14.80
CA PRO A 244 7.26 -11.88 14.60
C PRO A 244 6.77 -11.05 13.41
N ARG A 245 6.12 -11.66 12.41
CA ARG A 245 5.53 -10.93 11.29
C ARG A 245 4.29 -10.14 11.72
N PHE A 246 3.40 -10.76 12.49
CA PHE A 246 2.26 -10.04 13.07
C PHE A 246 2.71 -8.97 14.07
N GLN A 247 3.74 -9.23 14.88
CA GLN A 247 4.33 -8.21 15.77
C GLN A 247 4.83 -7.01 14.97
N LYS A 248 5.53 -7.25 13.85
CA LYS A 248 5.97 -6.15 12.97
C LYS A 248 4.79 -5.40 12.36
N ALA A 249 3.73 -6.11 11.94
CA ALA A 249 2.52 -5.48 11.42
C ALA A 249 1.87 -4.52 12.44
N VAL A 250 1.75 -4.92 13.73
CA VAL A 250 1.17 -4.04 14.76
C VAL A 250 2.14 -2.95 15.25
N GLU A 251 3.44 -3.16 15.15
CA GLU A 251 4.44 -2.11 15.37
C GLU A 251 4.28 -0.98 14.36
N LEU A 252 4.10 -1.34 13.08
CA LEU A 252 3.90 -0.39 11.98
C LEU A 252 2.50 0.23 11.99
N LYS A 253 1.49 -0.53 12.41
CA LYS A 253 0.09 -0.12 12.46
C LYS A 253 -0.57 -0.61 13.75
N SER A 254 -0.55 0.22 14.80
CA SER A 254 -0.99 -0.12 16.15
C SER A 254 -2.50 -0.41 16.31
N ASP A 255 -3.30 -0.16 15.29
CA ASP A 255 -4.74 -0.46 15.21
C ASP A 255 -5.07 -1.64 14.29
N TYR A 256 -4.09 -2.50 14.01
CA TYR A 256 -4.29 -3.66 13.14
C TYR A 256 -4.97 -4.82 13.89
N ALA A 257 -6.29 -4.75 14.03
CA ALA A 257 -7.09 -5.69 14.82
C ALA A 257 -6.83 -7.16 14.44
N ASP A 258 -6.88 -7.51 13.15
CA ASP A 258 -6.68 -8.89 12.69
C ASP A 258 -5.31 -9.47 13.10
N ALA A 259 -4.26 -8.65 13.10
CA ALA A 259 -2.94 -9.11 13.51
C ALA A 259 -2.90 -9.45 15.01
N TYR A 260 -3.58 -8.66 15.86
CA TYR A 260 -3.72 -8.99 17.28
C TYR A 260 -4.49 -10.29 17.52
N TYR A 261 -5.54 -10.56 16.73
CA TYR A 261 -6.26 -11.83 16.82
C TYR A 261 -5.35 -13.02 16.48
N GLN A 262 -4.58 -12.92 15.38
CA GLN A 262 -3.64 -13.96 14.98
C GLN A 262 -2.53 -14.17 16.03
N MET A 263 -1.98 -13.08 16.57
CA MET A 263 -1.01 -13.18 17.68
C MET A 263 -1.59 -13.91 18.88
N GLY A 264 -2.82 -13.54 19.29
CA GLY A 264 -3.50 -14.20 20.41
C GLY A 264 -3.66 -15.70 20.21
N THR A 265 -4.09 -16.14 19.02
CA THR A 265 -4.27 -17.55 18.69
C THR A 265 -2.94 -18.34 18.69
N ILE A 266 -1.87 -17.74 18.13
CA ILE A 266 -0.54 -18.39 18.13
C ILE A 266 0.00 -18.50 19.56
N LEU A 267 -0.14 -17.44 20.37
CA LEU A 267 0.35 -17.42 21.76
C LEU A 267 -0.37 -18.42 22.67
N ILE A 268 -1.66 -18.70 22.41
CA ILE A 268 -2.38 -19.81 23.07
C ILE A 268 -1.69 -21.14 22.75
N GLY A 269 -1.41 -21.41 21.48
CA GLY A 269 -0.71 -22.63 21.06
C GLY A 269 0.68 -22.78 21.68
N GLN A 270 1.33 -21.65 22.03
CA GLN A 270 2.62 -21.62 22.72
C GLN A 270 2.52 -21.65 24.26
N ASN A 271 1.33 -21.82 24.85
CA ASN A 271 1.06 -21.74 26.29
C ASN A 271 1.48 -20.42 26.95
N LYS A 272 1.48 -19.32 26.20
CA LYS A 272 1.79 -17.96 26.67
C LYS A 272 0.50 -17.21 27.00
N ALA A 273 -0.20 -17.65 28.03
CA ALA A 273 -1.54 -17.16 28.37
C ALA A 273 -1.59 -15.63 28.64
N PRO A 274 -0.66 -15.01 29.40
CA PRO A 274 -0.72 -13.56 29.63
C PRO A 274 -0.63 -12.73 28.35
N GLU A 275 0.28 -13.08 27.44
CA GLU A 275 0.48 -12.38 26.18
C GLU A 275 -0.69 -12.62 25.20
N ALA A 276 -1.26 -13.84 25.22
CA ALA A 276 -2.44 -14.17 24.45
C ALA A 276 -3.66 -13.34 24.90
N ILE A 277 -3.87 -13.22 26.22
CA ILE A 277 -4.93 -12.38 26.81
C ILE A 277 -4.76 -10.94 26.34
N ALA A 278 -3.57 -10.35 26.48
CA ALA A 278 -3.31 -8.98 26.08
C ALA A 278 -3.61 -8.75 24.59
N SER A 279 -3.22 -9.68 23.73
CA SER A 279 -3.47 -9.60 22.29
C SER A 279 -4.97 -9.69 21.96
N LEU A 280 -5.71 -10.64 22.55
CA LEU A 280 -7.14 -10.79 22.32
C LEU A 280 -7.96 -9.63 22.89
N GLU A 281 -7.58 -9.09 24.05
CA GLU A 281 -8.19 -7.87 24.60
C GLU A 281 -7.98 -6.66 23.69
N ARG A 282 -6.78 -6.51 23.14
CA ARG A 282 -6.47 -5.44 22.17
C ARG A 282 -7.29 -5.59 20.89
N PHE A 283 -7.42 -6.82 20.36
CA PHE A 283 -8.30 -7.11 19.23
C PHE A 283 -9.73 -6.67 19.49
N LEU A 284 -10.31 -7.07 20.63
CA LEU A 284 -11.71 -6.72 20.98
C LEU A 284 -11.90 -5.22 21.23
N ALA A 285 -10.90 -4.54 21.75
CA ALA A 285 -10.93 -3.10 21.92
C ALA A 285 -10.93 -2.34 20.57
N LEU A 286 -10.24 -2.88 19.56
CA LEU A 286 -10.16 -2.29 18.23
C LEU A 286 -11.36 -2.65 17.33
N ALA A 287 -11.89 -3.86 17.48
CA ALA A 287 -12.91 -4.41 16.59
C ALA A 287 -13.96 -5.24 17.37
N PRO A 288 -14.78 -4.61 18.24
CA PRO A 288 -15.72 -5.31 19.13
C PRO A 288 -16.83 -6.06 18.39
N GLU A 289 -17.16 -5.63 17.17
CA GLU A 289 -18.21 -6.21 16.32
C GLU A 289 -17.64 -7.07 15.18
N HIS A 290 -16.35 -7.38 15.21
CA HIS A 290 -15.72 -8.24 14.21
C HIS A 290 -16.32 -9.66 14.24
N GLU A 291 -16.39 -10.34 13.11
CA GLU A 291 -16.93 -11.71 13.02
C GLU A 291 -16.28 -12.71 14.00
N LYS A 292 -14.99 -12.49 14.30
CA LYS A 292 -14.20 -13.31 15.26
C LYS A 292 -14.32 -12.86 16.72
N ALA A 293 -15.04 -11.74 17.01
CA ALA A 293 -15.11 -11.20 18.36
C ALA A 293 -15.77 -12.19 19.36
N GLY A 294 -16.77 -12.95 18.92
CA GLY A 294 -17.39 -14.00 19.74
C GLY A 294 -16.40 -15.07 20.16
N ILE A 295 -15.59 -15.54 19.22
CA ILE A 295 -14.54 -16.55 19.47
C ILE A 295 -13.46 -15.97 20.42
N ALA A 296 -13.03 -14.74 20.18
CA ALA A 296 -12.03 -14.09 21.04
C ALA A 296 -12.52 -13.96 22.51
N ARG A 297 -13.80 -13.64 22.75
CA ARG A 297 -14.38 -13.58 24.09
C ARG A 297 -14.37 -14.96 24.77
N GLN A 298 -14.73 -16.01 24.04
CA GLN A 298 -14.69 -17.39 24.58
C GLN A 298 -13.26 -17.83 24.94
N LEU A 299 -12.29 -17.52 24.09
CA LEU A 299 -10.88 -17.80 24.37
C LEU A 299 -10.38 -17.06 25.62
N LEU A 300 -10.77 -15.79 25.79
CA LEU A 300 -10.43 -15.03 26.99
C LEU A 300 -11.06 -15.61 28.27
N GLU A 301 -12.32 -16.05 28.22
CA GLU A 301 -12.96 -16.72 29.37
C GLU A 301 -12.22 -18.02 29.74
N PHE A 302 -11.76 -18.77 28.76
CA PHE A 302 -10.99 -19.98 28.99
C PHE A 302 -9.62 -19.68 29.62
N LEU A 303 -8.89 -18.68 29.11
CA LEU A 303 -7.54 -18.33 29.57
C LEU A 303 -7.52 -17.68 30.96
N LYS A 304 -8.62 -17.11 31.42
CA LYS A 304 -8.73 -16.42 32.71
C LYS A 304 -9.21 -17.35 33.85
N LYS A 305 -9.54 -18.60 33.55
CA LYS A 305 -9.90 -19.64 34.53
C LYS A 305 -8.66 -20.35 35.07
#